data_1c3ddcd22e2689e87886013f56b04adc
#
_entry.id   1c3ddcd22e2689e87886013f56b04adc
#
_cell.length_a   1.000
_cell.length_b   1.000
_cell.length_c   1.000
_cell.angle_alpha   90.00
_cell.angle_beta   90.00
_cell.angle_gamma   90.00
#
_symmetry.space_group_name_H-M   'P 1'
#
loop_
_entity.id
_entity.type
_entity.pdbx_description
1 polymer ?
#
loop_
_entity_poly.entity_id
_entity_poly.type
_entity_poly.pdbx_seq_one_letter_code
_entity_poly.pdbx_strand_id
1 'polypeptide(L)'
;NLNYLKTGMNLTREKGFTAPFGHSGTHFKFDKNASAIFHYNRSELYVFVVWLFSSALQRSPQKITWPKNREQISPSEVSVMQEHLILLGYDTLGVDGKLGVNTKKALIDFQKAIGQTPDGYPDRLIFKKLLAQPSP
;
A
#
# COMPACT_ATOMS: atom_id res chain seq x y z
N ASN A 1 -4.58 22.43 8.06
CA ASN A 1 -5.04 22.07 6.70
C ASN A 1 -5.56 20.64 6.69
N LEU A 2 -6.87 20.47 6.92
CA LEU A 2 -7.60 19.19 7.01
C LEU A 2 -7.67 18.41 5.68
N ASN A 3 -7.14 18.95 4.59
CA ASN A 3 -7.25 18.36 3.25
C ASN A 3 -6.18 17.33 2.92
N TYR A 4 -5.26 17.04 3.82
CA TYR A 4 -4.15 16.10 3.56
C TYR A 4 -4.40 14.67 4.02
N LEU A 5 -5.35 14.47 4.94
CA LEU A 5 -5.69 13.14 5.45
C LEU A 5 -7.15 12.80 5.15
N LYS A 6 -7.38 11.61 4.63
CA LYS A 6 -8.71 11.05 4.40
C LYS A 6 -8.70 9.56 4.75
N THR A 7 -9.87 9.01 5.05
CA THR A 7 -10.05 7.59 5.39
C THR A 7 -11.20 7.01 4.55
N GLY A 8 -11.04 5.79 4.09
CA GLY A 8 -12.10 5.07 3.37
C GLY A 8 -12.35 5.54 1.93
N MET A 9 -11.33 6.07 1.28
CA MET A 9 -11.44 6.59 -0.09
C MET A 9 -11.29 5.51 -1.16
N ASN A 10 -11.99 5.71 -2.28
CA ASN A 10 -11.74 4.93 -3.49
C ASN A 10 -10.48 5.47 -4.20
N LEU A 11 -9.36 4.78 -4.00
CA LEU A 11 -8.04 5.15 -4.53
C LEU A 11 -7.96 5.28 -6.04
N THR A 12 -8.91 4.70 -6.78
CA THR A 12 -8.91 4.74 -8.24
C THR A 12 -9.36 6.09 -8.80
N ARG A 13 -9.98 6.93 -7.99
CA ARG A 13 -10.61 8.17 -8.43
C ARG A 13 -9.94 9.46 -7.98
N GLU A 14 -9.17 9.44 -6.90
CA GLU A 14 -8.55 10.67 -6.39
C GLU A 14 -7.04 10.71 -6.70
N LYS A 15 -6.68 11.51 -7.71
CA LYS A 15 -5.29 11.74 -8.09
C LYS A 15 -4.50 12.41 -6.95
N GLY A 16 -3.30 11.89 -6.68
CA GLY A 16 -2.36 12.48 -5.74
C GLY A 16 -2.54 12.06 -4.29
N PHE A 17 -3.33 11.03 -4.00
CA PHE A 17 -3.38 10.40 -2.67
C PHE A 17 -2.71 9.04 -2.68
N THR A 18 -2.07 8.68 -1.58
CA THR A 18 -1.50 7.35 -1.34
C THR A 18 -2.05 6.76 -0.05
N ALA A 19 -2.08 5.44 0.02
CA ALA A 19 -2.64 4.66 1.13
C ALA A 19 -1.62 3.63 1.62
N PRO A 20 -0.64 4.04 2.44
CA PRO A 20 0.38 3.11 2.94
C PRO A 20 -0.21 1.99 3.81
N PHE A 21 -1.43 2.18 4.31
CA PHE A 21 -2.16 1.23 5.15
C PHE A 21 -3.36 0.59 4.44
N GLY A 22 -3.40 0.61 3.11
CA GLY A 22 -4.53 0.13 2.33
C GLY A 22 -5.77 1.03 2.39
N HIS A 23 -6.83 0.63 1.70
CA HIS A 23 -8.04 1.45 1.52
C HIS A 23 -8.79 1.78 2.82
N SER A 24 -8.68 0.94 3.84
CA SER A 24 -9.35 1.14 5.13
C SER A 24 -8.56 2.00 6.12
N GLY A 25 -7.29 2.26 5.83
CA GLY A 25 -6.41 3.10 6.65
C GLY A 25 -6.48 4.58 6.28
N THR A 26 -5.57 5.34 6.87
CA THR A 26 -5.42 6.76 6.54
C THR A 26 -4.73 6.93 5.19
N HIS A 27 -5.34 7.74 4.33
CA HIS A 27 -4.76 8.20 3.07
C HIS A 27 -4.16 9.59 3.26
N PHE A 28 -3.06 9.88 2.61
CA PHE A 28 -2.49 11.23 2.64
C PHE A 28 -2.17 11.75 1.25
N LYS A 29 -2.21 13.07 1.11
CA LYS A 29 -1.92 13.73 -0.16
C LYS A 29 -0.42 13.68 -0.46
N PHE A 30 -0.09 13.15 -1.62
CA PHE A 30 1.28 13.06 -2.13
C PHE A 30 1.57 14.33 -2.96
N ASP A 31 2.00 15.40 -2.29
CA ASP A 31 2.35 16.67 -2.91
C ASP A 31 3.81 16.74 -3.36
N LYS A 32 4.28 17.93 -3.76
CA LYS A 32 5.66 18.13 -4.19
C LYS A 32 6.69 17.82 -3.10
N ASN A 33 6.39 18.13 -1.84
CA ASN A 33 7.28 17.85 -0.72
C ASN A 33 7.35 16.34 -0.43
N ALA A 34 6.20 15.67 -0.44
CA ALA A 34 6.12 14.21 -0.33
C ALA A 34 6.91 13.54 -1.47
N SER A 35 6.80 14.06 -2.70
CA SER A 35 7.54 13.57 -3.84
C SER A 35 9.06 13.72 -3.68
N ALA A 36 9.53 14.85 -3.15
CA ALA A 36 10.95 15.07 -2.88
C ALA A 36 11.49 14.09 -1.82
N ILE A 37 10.74 13.87 -0.73
CA ILE A 37 11.09 12.91 0.32
C ILE A 37 11.11 11.49 -0.25
N PHE A 38 10.13 11.14 -1.08
CA PHE A 38 10.04 9.83 -1.74
C PHE A 38 11.21 9.59 -2.71
N HIS A 39 11.72 10.62 -3.34
CA HIS A 39 12.92 10.54 -4.19
C HIS A 39 14.16 10.12 -3.39
N TYR A 40 14.27 10.61 -2.18
CA TYR A 40 15.35 10.25 -1.25
C TYR A 40 15.19 8.82 -0.71
N ASN A 41 13.99 8.47 -0.25
CA ASN A 41 13.67 7.12 0.25
C ASN A 41 12.36 6.63 -0.39
N ARG A 42 12.44 5.63 -1.26
CA ARG A 42 11.33 5.06 -2.04
C ARG A 42 10.28 4.32 -1.19
N SER A 43 9.90 4.90 -0.05
CA SER A 43 8.92 4.36 0.89
C SER A 43 7.81 5.36 1.19
N GLU A 44 6.57 5.04 0.82
CA GLU A 44 5.39 5.84 1.15
C GLU A 44 5.21 5.99 2.66
N LEU A 45 5.52 4.92 3.42
CA LEU A 45 5.46 4.95 4.88
C LEU A 45 6.48 5.93 5.46
N TYR A 46 7.70 5.97 4.92
CA TYR A 46 8.71 6.93 5.34
C TYR A 46 8.25 8.37 5.11
N VAL A 47 7.72 8.67 3.93
CA VAL A 47 7.14 9.99 3.61
C VAL A 47 6.05 10.36 4.61
N PHE A 48 5.16 9.42 4.91
CA PHE A 48 4.07 9.62 5.86
C PHE A 48 4.58 9.92 7.28
N VAL A 49 5.57 9.17 7.76
CA VAL A 49 6.17 9.39 9.09
C VAL A 49 6.87 10.75 9.18
N VAL A 50 7.64 11.14 8.16
CA VAL A 50 8.28 12.46 8.10
C VAL A 50 7.24 13.59 8.13
N TRP A 51 6.15 13.42 7.37
CA TRP A 51 5.05 14.38 7.37
C TRP A 51 4.36 14.47 8.74
N LEU A 52 4.09 13.34 9.39
CA LEU A 52 3.51 13.29 10.74
C LEU A 52 4.40 14.01 11.75
N PHE A 53 5.70 13.73 11.72
CA PHE A 53 6.66 14.36 12.61
C PHE A 53 6.70 15.89 12.41
N SER A 54 6.74 16.35 11.16
CA SER A 54 6.66 17.77 10.84
C SER A 54 5.37 18.42 11.35
N SER A 55 4.23 17.74 11.20
CA SER A 55 2.94 18.23 11.70
C SER A 55 2.90 18.31 13.22
N ALA A 56 3.49 17.35 13.91
CA ALA A 56 3.58 17.34 15.37
C ALA A 56 4.46 18.49 15.89
N LEU A 57 5.58 18.77 15.23
CA LEU A 57 6.45 19.91 15.58
C LEU A 57 5.72 21.25 15.42
N GLN A 58 4.82 21.37 14.46
CA GLN A 58 3.98 22.56 14.23
C GLN A 58 2.78 22.63 15.18
N ARG A 59 2.70 21.76 16.19
CA ARG A 59 1.59 21.64 17.14
C ARG A 59 0.21 21.44 16.46
N SER A 60 0.22 20.77 15.32
CA SER A 60 -1.00 20.36 14.58
C SER A 60 -1.13 18.84 14.57
N PRO A 61 -1.42 18.21 15.73
CA PRO A 61 -1.54 16.77 15.80
C PRO A 61 -2.65 16.28 14.87
N GLN A 62 -2.36 15.24 14.10
CA GLN A 62 -3.31 14.66 13.16
C GLN A 62 -3.88 13.36 13.72
N LYS A 63 -5.20 13.18 13.57
CA LYS A 63 -5.85 11.92 13.91
C LYS A 63 -5.59 10.91 12.81
N ILE A 64 -4.91 9.82 13.16
CA ILE A 64 -4.62 8.72 12.24
C ILE A 64 -5.59 7.58 12.49
N THR A 65 -6.14 7.03 11.42
CA THR A 65 -6.93 5.80 11.47
C THR A 65 -6.08 4.64 10.97
N TRP A 66 -5.79 3.70 11.86
CA TRP A 66 -5.12 2.45 11.51
C TRP A 66 -6.13 1.47 10.93
N PRO A 67 -5.74 0.65 9.95
CA PRO A 67 -6.63 -0.38 9.42
C PRO A 67 -6.94 -1.40 10.52
N LYS A 68 -8.23 -1.58 10.80
CA LYS A 68 -8.69 -2.62 11.71
C LYS A 68 -8.87 -3.92 10.93
N ASN A 69 -8.51 -5.04 11.55
CA ASN A 69 -8.72 -6.39 10.98
C ASN A 69 -7.99 -6.67 9.66
N ARG A 70 -6.91 -5.96 9.38
CA ARG A 70 -6.03 -6.22 8.23
C ARG A 70 -4.65 -6.67 8.73
N GLU A 71 -4.56 -7.94 9.08
CA GLU A 71 -3.32 -8.56 9.51
C GLU A 71 -2.31 -8.56 8.36
N GLN A 72 -1.17 -7.91 8.57
CA GLN A 72 -0.07 -7.92 7.62
C GLN A 72 0.58 -9.31 7.53
N ILE A 73 1.09 -9.62 6.35
CA ILE A 73 1.91 -10.80 6.14
C ILE A 73 3.39 -10.47 6.42
N SER A 74 4.16 -11.49 6.80
CA SER A 74 5.60 -11.39 7.06
C SER A 74 6.41 -11.21 5.77
N PRO A 75 7.68 -10.76 5.84
CA PRO A 75 8.55 -10.67 4.65
C PRO A 75 8.71 -12.00 3.92
N SER A 76 8.78 -13.14 4.63
CA SER A 76 8.83 -14.45 4.01
C SER A 76 7.54 -14.80 3.25
N GLU A 77 6.40 -14.40 3.77
CA GLU A 77 5.11 -14.55 3.08
C GLU A 77 4.98 -13.60 1.90
N VAL A 78 5.62 -12.42 1.94
CA VAL A 78 5.73 -11.53 0.77
C VAL A 78 6.50 -12.21 -0.36
N SER A 79 7.59 -12.94 -0.06
CA SER A 79 8.31 -13.73 -1.08
C SER A 79 7.40 -14.78 -1.73
N VAL A 80 6.67 -15.55 -0.92
CA VAL A 80 5.70 -16.53 -1.43
C VAL A 80 4.61 -15.86 -2.27
N MET A 81 4.13 -14.69 -1.83
CA MET A 81 3.16 -13.90 -2.60
C MET A 81 3.71 -13.46 -3.95
N GLN A 82 4.96 -13.01 -4.01
CA GLN A 82 5.63 -12.60 -5.25
C GLN A 82 5.75 -13.80 -6.22
N GLU A 83 6.16 -14.97 -5.74
CA GLU A 83 6.22 -16.20 -6.54
C GLU A 83 4.85 -16.54 -7.15
N HIS A 84 3.78 -16.53 -6.36
CA HIS A 84 2.44 -16.85 -6.83
C HIS A 84 1.90 -15.79 -7.81
N LEU A 85 2.18 -14.49 -7.58
CA LEU A 85 1.83 -13.45 -8.53
C LEU A 85 2.50 -13.67 -9.88
N ILE A 86 3.79 -14.00 -9.90
CA ILE A 86 4.53 -14.30 -11.14
C ILE A 86 3.93 -15.53 -11.83
N LEU A 87 3.65 -16.61 -11.10
CA LEU A 87 3.01 -17.82 -11.66
C LEU A 87 1.67 -17.51 -12.31
N LEU A 88 0.91 -16.57 -11.78
CA LEU A 88 -0.37 -16.13 -12.34
C LEU A 88 -0.24 -15.05 -13.44
N GLY A 89 0.98 -14.71 -13.84
CA GLY A 89 1.24 -13.73 -14.90
C GLY A 89 1.31 -12.28 -14.45
N TYR A 90 1.33 -12.01 -13.14
CA TYR A 90 1.51 -10.65 -12.60
C TYR A 90 2.98 -10.42 -12.25
N ASP A 91 3.68 -9.67 -13.10
CA ASP A 91 5.12 -9.45 -12.95
C ASP A 91 5.46 -8.54 -11.76
N THR A 92 6.24 -9.07 -10.82
CA THR A 92 6.78 -8.35 -9.65
C THR A 92 8.22 -7.87 -9.86
N LEU A 93 8.84 -8.19 -11.00
CA LEU A 93 10.26 -8.02 -11.31
C LEU A 93 11.20 -8.73 -10.33
N GLY A 94 10.77 -9.87 -9.79
CA GLY A 94 11.57 -10.74 -8.95
C GLY A 94 10.93 -11.04 -7.60
N VAL A 95 11.64 -11.89 -6.82
CA VAL A 95 11.22 -12.34 -5.48
C VAL A 95 12.28 -11.90 -4.49
N ASP A 96 11.99 -10.86 -3.73
CA ASP A 96 12.92 -10.26 -2.77
C ASP A 96 12.36 -10.11 -1.35
N GLY A 97 11.10 -10.50 -1.15
CA GLY A 97 10.39 -10.37 0.12
C GLY A 97 10.04 -8.92 0.50
N LYS A 98 10.16 -7.97 -0.43
CA LYS A 98 9.87 -6.57 -0.18
C LYS A 98 8.64 -6.10 -0.97
N LEU A 99 7.79 -5.33 -0.33
CA LEU A 99 6.64 -4.73 -0.97
C LEU A 99 7.06 -3.44 -1.72
N GLY A 100 7.77 -3.62 -2.83
CA GLY A 100 8.18 -2.54 -3.72
C GLY A 100 7.05 -2.07 -4.65
N VAL A 101 7.34 -1.07 -5.47
CA VAL A 101 6.37 -0.47 -6.42
C VAL A 101 5.82 -1.52 -7.39
N ASN A 102 6.66 -2.41 -7.90
CA ASN A 102 6.27 -3.44 -8.87
C ASN A 102 5.41 -4.52 -8.22
N THR A 103 5.79 -5.01 -7.03
CA THR A 103 4.99 -5.95 -6.25
C THR A 103 3.61 -5.38 -5.92
N LYS A 104 3.57 -4.09 -5.51
CA LYS A 104 2.32 -3.40 -5.23
C LYS A 104 1.43 -3.29 -6.47
N LYS A 105 2.01 -2.96 -7.63
CA LYS A 105 1.29 -2.91 -8.91
C LYS A 105 0.73 -4.28 -9.29
N ALA A 106 1.54 -5.32 -9.25
CA ALA A 106 1.11 -6.69 -9.52
C ALA A 106 -0.05 -7.11 -8.61
N LEU A 107 0.05 -6.77 -7.31
CA LEU A 107 -1.01 -7.05 -6.34
C LEU A 107 -2.31 -6.28 -6.65
N ILE A 108 -2.22 -5.00 -7.05
CA ILE A 108 -3.36 -4.20 -7.48
C ILE A 108 -4.07 -4.86 -8.67
N ASP A 109 -3.31 -5.32 -9.65
CA ASP A 109 -3.89 -5.95 -10.86
C ASP A 109 -4.52 -7.30 -10.53
N PHE A 110 -3.92 -8.09 -9.65
CA PHE A 110 -4.54 -9.30 -9.09
C PHE A 110 -5.82 -8.99 -8.32
N GLN A 111 -5.81 -7.98 -7.42
CA GLN A 111 -7.00 -7.58 -6.67
C GLN A 111 -8.16 -7.18 -7.57
N LYS A 112 -7.89 -6.45 -8.67
CA LYS A 112 -8.89 -6.12 -9.70
C LYS A 112 -9.48 -7.38 -10.33
N ALA A 113 -8.62 -8.32 -10.72
CA ALA A 113 -9.05 -9.56 -11.38
C ALA A 113 -9.99 -10.40 -10.51
N ILE A 114 -9.79 -10.40 -9.18
CA ILE A 114 -10.65 -11.13 -8.24
C ILE A 114 -11.78 -10.28 -7.62
N GLY A 115 -12.03 -9.08 -8.16
CA GLY A 115 -13.11 -8.19 -7.69
C GLY A 115 -12.91 -7.63 -6.27
N GLN A 116 -11.66 -7.53 -5.79
CA GLN A 116 -11.33 -6.91 -4.52
C GLN A 116 -10.93 -5.45 -4.70
N THR A 117 -10.94 -4.68 -3.60
CA THR A 117 -10.47 -3.28 -3.63
C THR A 117 -9.00 -3.24 -4.03
N PRO A 118 -8.64 -2.56 -5.14
CA PRO A 118 -7.28 -2.57 -5.69
C PRO A 118 -6.39 -1.54 -4.97
N ASP A 119 -6.06 -1.80 -3.72
CA ASP A 119 -5.24 -0.92 -2.87
C ASP A 119 -3.77 -1.33 -2.77
N GLY A 120 -3.42 -2.50 -3.30
CA GLY A 120 -2.06 -3.04 -3.26
C GLY A 120 -1.57 -3.35 -1.83
N TYR A 121 -2.49 -3.49 -0.87
CA TYR A 121 -2.15 -3.82 0.51
C TYR A 121 -2.14 -5.35 0.71
N PRO A 122 -1.01 -5.93 1.14
CA PRO A 122 -0.85 -7.37 1.29
C PRO A 122 -1.35 -7.82 2.66
N ASP A 123 -2.63 -7.98 2.83
CA ASP A 123 -3.19 -8.56 4.05
C ASP A 123 -3.37 -10.08 3.96
N ARG A 124 -3.61 -10.68 5.11
CA ARG A 124 -3.81 -12.13 5.27
C ARG A 124 -4.94 -12.66 4.38
N LEU A 125 -6.00 -11.88 4.18
CA LEU A 125 -7.14 -12.29 3.36
C LEU A 125 -6.75 -12.37 1.87
N ILE A 126 -6.08 -11.35 1.37
CA ILE A 126 -5.61 -11.30 -0.02
C ILE A 126 -4.57 -12.40 -0.26
N PHE A 127 -3.65 -12.63 0.69
CA PHE A 127 -2.67 -13.70 0.62
C PHE A 127 -3.33 -15.08 0.50
N LYS A 128 -4.33 -15.41 1.35
CA LYS A 128 -5.09 -16.66 1.25
C LYS A 128 -5.82 -16.80 -0.09
N LYS A 129 -6.43 -15.72 -0.59
CA LYS A 129 -7.11 -15.75 -1.90
C LYS A 129 -6.15 -15.98 -3.06
N LEU A 130 -4.93 -15.44 -2.97
CA LEU A 130 -3.90 -15.67 -3.96
C LEU A 130 -3.46 -17.14 -4.01
N LEU A 131 -3.16 -17.72 -2.84
CA LEU A 131 -2.75 -19.12 -2.73
C LEU A 131 -3.85 -20.12 -3.15
N ALA A 132 -5.11 -19.70 -3.11
CA ALA A 132 -6.25 -20.52 -3.55
C ALA A 132 -6.46 -20.46 -5.06
N GLN A 133 -5.74 -19.64 -5.82
CA GLN A 133 -5.85 -19.63 -7.27
C GLN A 133 -5.17 -20.88 -7.85
N PRO A 134 -5.80 -21.55 -8.83
CA PRO A 134 -5.15 -22.64 -9.52
C PRO A 134 -3.92 -22.11 -10.27
N SER A 135 -2.80 -22.80 -10.13
CA SER A 135 -1.63 -22.53 -10.98
C SER A 135 -1.98 -22.91 -12.42
N PRO A 136 -1.57 -22.13 -13.41
CA PRO A 136 -1.81 -22.41 -14.82
C PRO A 136 -1.12 -23.69 -15.28
#